data_50789f340f1be0bb6d072491f1492490
#
_entry.id   50789f340f1be0bb6d072491f1492490
#
_cell.length_a   1.000
_cell.length_b   1.000
_cell.length_c   1.000
_cell.angle_alpha   90.00
_cell.angle_beta   90.00
_cell.angle_gamma   90.00
#
_symmetry.space_group_name_H-M   'P 1'
#
loop_
_entity.id
_entity.type
_entity.pdbx_description
1 polymer ?
#
loop_
_entity_poly.entity_id
_entity_poly.type
_entity_poly.pdbx_seq_one_letter_code
_entity_poly.pdbx_strand_id
1 'polypeptide(L)'
;MTAADADTPVDTEAVRSVLREHPVEFAVLFGSAARGESHAESDVDIGVVFESFRTVRAYRTAREELTADLMSAMGRNEIDLVDLDDAEPSVARHALSDAVVLLGDPARLSDLRDRYRVDGNESEFQTRLDRALERAGS
;
A
#
# COMPACT_ATOMS: atom_id res chain seq x y z
N MET A 1 20.36 18.63 12.49
CA MET A 1 19.87 18.07 11.48
C MET A 1 20.19 16.68 11.34
N THR A 2 21.35 16.36 11.41
CA THR A 2 21.70 15.00 11.18
C THR A 2 21.13 14.04 12.17
N ALA A 3 21.02 14.46 13.40
CA ALA A 3 20.45 13.55 14.38
C ALA A 3 19.05 13.20 14.02
N ALA A 4 18.36 14.12 13.44
CA ALA A 4 17.03 13.87 12.99
C ALA A 4 17.04 12.87 11.86
N ASP A 5 18.12 12.83 11.11
CA ASP A 5 18.14 11.93 9.98
C ASP A 5 18.17 10.49 10.40
N ALA A 6 18.75 10.19 11.53
CA ALA A 6 18.85 8.82 11.97
C ALA A 6 17.49 8.22 12.28
N ASP A 7 16.61 9.05 12.85
CA ASP A 7 15.30 8.58 13.21
C ASP A 7 14.25 9.18 12.30
N THR A 8 14.68 9.78 11.23
CA THR A 8 13.79 10.47 10.35
C THR A 8 12.82 9.54 9.70
N PRO A 9 11.61 9.97 9.59
CA PRO A 9 10.65 9.23 8.81
C PRO A 9 11.09 9.16 7.36
N VAL A 10 10.44 8.34 6.63
CA VAL A 10 10.69 8.14 5.22
C VAL A 10 10.68 9.46 4.48
N ASP A 11 11.62 9.62 3.56
CA ASP A 11 11.67 10.79 2.69
C ASP A 11 10.57 10.66 1.66
N THR A 12 9.43 11.25 1.93
CA THR A 12 8.27 11.09 1.07
C THR A 12 8.47 11.71 -0.30
N GLU A 13 9.29 12.74 -0.40
CA GLU A 13 9.54 13.33 -1.71
C GLU A 13 10.31 12.39 -2.61
N ALA A 14 11.30 11.70 -2.06
CA ALA A 14 12.05 10.72 -2.84
C ALA A 14 11.13 9.60 -3.28
N VAL A 15 10.25 9.15 -2.41
CA VAL A 15 9.29 8.11 -2.73
C VAL A 15 8.35 8.58 -3.83
N ARG A 16 7.83 9.80 -3.71
CA ARG A 16 6.94 10.33 -4.73
C ARG A 16 7.61 10.41 -6.08
N SER A 17 8.87 10.81 -6.10
CA SER A 17 9.59 10.88 -7.37
C SER A 17 9.68 9.53 -8.05
N VAL A 18 9.98 8.50 -7.28
CA VAL A 18 10.04 7.16 -7.83
C VAL A 18 8.68 6.74 -8.35
N LEU A 19 7.64 6.95 -7.56
CA LEU A 19 6.30 6.53 -7.94
C LEU A 19 5.85 7.18 -9.24
N ARG A 20 6.24 8.42 -9.47
CA ARG A 20 5.85 9.12 -10.69
C ARG A 20 6.46 8.51 -11.94
N GLU A 21 7.53 7.77 -11.77
CA GLU A 21 8.22 7.18 -12.92
C GLU A 21 7.77 5.75 -13.20
N HIS A 22 6.81 5.28 -12.46
CA HIS A 22 6.31 3.91 -12.62
C HIS A 22 4.82 3.94 -12.96
N PRO A 23 4.29 2.84 -13.49
CA PRO A 23 2.88 2.81 -13.87
C PRO A 23 1.95 2.62 -12.67
N VAL A 24 1.92 3.64 -11.83
CA VAL A 24 1.14 3.66 -10.60
C VAL A 24 0.16 4.82 -10.67
N GLU A 25 -1.11 4.54 -10.41
CA GLU A 25 -2.15 5.57 -10.40
C GLU A 25 -2.30 6.22 -9.06
N PHE A 26 -2.03 5.49 -8.00
CA PHE A 26 -2.31 5.96 -6.67
C PHE A 26 -1.41 5.22 -5.69
N ALA A 27 -0.95 5.92 -4.68
CA ALA A 27 -0.07 5.29 -3.69
C ALA A 27 -0.23 5.96 -2.34
N VAL A 28 -0.10 5.16 -1.29
CA VAL A 28 -0.17 5.65 0.08
C VAL A 28 0.97 5.07 0.89
N LEU A 29 1.37 5.81 1.91
CA LEU A 29 2.27 5.33 2.92
C LEU A 29 1.42 4.96 4.13
N PHE A 30 1.66 3.81 4.73
CA PHE A 30 0.85 3.40 5.86
C PHE A 30 1.74 2.74 6.93
N GLY A 31 1.12 2.31 8.00
CA GLY A 31 1.85 1.69 9.09
C GLY A 31 2.60 2.70 9.93
N SER A 32 3.65 2.27 10.59
CA SER A 32 4.37 3.12 11.52
C SER A 32 4.99 4.31 10.82
N ALA A 33 5.43 4.14 9.57
CA ALA A 33 6.03 5.25 8.83
C ALA A 33 5.03 6.37 8.62
N ALA A 34 3.77 6.03 8.35
CA ALA A 34 2.74 7.05 8.14
C ALA A 34 2.44 7.78 9.43
N ARG A 35 2.59 7.11 10.56
CA ARG A 35 2.33 7.73 11.85
C ARG A 35 3.53 8.48 12.41
N GLY A 36 4.63 8.51 11.66
CA GLY A 36 5.82 9.19 12.11
C GLY A 36 6.60 8.40 13.16
N GLU A 37 6.32 7.12 13.27
CA GLU A 37 6.98 6.26 14.24
C GLU A 37 8.08 5.40 13.65
N SER A 38 8.35 5.60 12.38
CA SER A 38 9.34 4.81 11.67
C SER A 38 10.74 5.10 12.18
N HIS A 39 11.56 4.09 12.21
CA HIS A 39 12.96 4.25 12.45
C HIS A 39 13.72 3.31 11.52
N ALA A 40 15.04 3.41 11.57
CA ALA A 40 15.88 2.80 10.53
C ALA A 40 15.61 1.32 10.31
N GLU A 41 15.21 0.62 11.34
CA GLU A 41 15.01 -0.80 11.21
C GLU A 41 13.57 -1.20 10.95
N SER A 42 12.68 -0.24 10.90
CA SER A 42 11.27 -0.53 10.66
C SER A 42 11.04 -0.78 9.18
N ASP A 43 10.14 -1.69 8.86
CA ASP A 43 9.71 -1.87 7.48
C ASP A 43 8.90 -0.67 7.07
N VAL A 44 8.97 -0.34 5.81
CA VAL A 44 8.17 0.73 5.25
C VAL A 44 7.03 0.09 4.47
N ASP A 45 5.82 0.48 4.78
CA ASP A 45 4.63 -0.10 4.17
C ASP A 45 4.04 0.88 3.15
N ILE A 46 3.96 0.45 1.90
CA ILE A 46 3.44 1.28 0.82
C ILE A 46 2.35 0.51 0.09
N GLY A 47 1.20 1.15 -0.04
CA GLY A 47 0.10 0.57 -0.81
C GLY A 47 0.00 1.29 -2.14
N VAL A 48 -0.20 0.56 -3.21
CA VAL A 48 -0.28 1.15 -4.55
C VAL A 48 -1.46 0.59 -5.32
N VAL A 49 -1.94 1.39 -6.26
CA VAL A 49 -2.86 0.93 -7.29
C VAL A 49 -2.10 1.10 -8.60
N PHE A 50 -1.85 0.00 -9.27
CA PHE A 50 -1.14 0.04 -10.54
C PHE A 50 -2.10 0.38 -11.67
N GLU A 51 -1.53 0.92 -12.75
CA GLU A 51 -2.27 1.04 -13.98
C GLU A 51 -2.50 -0.35 -14.55
N SER A 52 -3.37 -0.44 -15.54
CA SER A 52 -3.68 -1.73 -16.12
C SER A 52 -2.50 -2.30 -16.90
N PHE A 53 -2.36 -3.60 -16.85
CA PHE A 53 -1.33 -4.29 -17.60
C PHE A 53 -1.96 -5.33 -18.50
N ARG A 54 -1.31 -5.61 -19.61
CA ARG A 54 -1.83 -6.60 -20.54
C ARG A 54 -1.54 -8.01 -20.11
N THR A 55 -0.47 -8.22 -19.38
CA THR A 55 -0.08 -9.57 -19.00
C THR A 55 0.35 -9.60 -17.55
N VAL A 56 0.31 -10.79 -16.99
CA VAL A 56 0.79 -11.02 -15.63
C VAL A 56 2.29 -10.74 -15.55
N ARG A 57 3.00 -11.07 -16.62
CA ARG A 57 4.43 -10.84 -16.65
C ARG A 57 4.74 -9.35 -16.56
N ALA A 58 4.02 -8.54 -17.33
CA ALA A 58 4.24 -7.09 -17.29
C ALA A 58 3.96 -6.55 -15.89
N TYR A 59 2.91 -7.05 -15.26
CA TYR A 59 2.57 -6.64 -13.92
C TYR A 59 3.67 -7.01 -12.93
N ARG A 60 4.18 -8.22 -13.01
CA ARG A 60 5.23 -8.66 -12.11
C ARG A 60 6.50 -7.86 -12.27
N THR A 61 6.85 -7.61 -13.52
CA THR A 61 8.06 -6.81 -13.80
C THR A 61 7.92 -5.42 -13.22
N ALA A 62 6.74 -4.80 -13.42
CA ALA A 62 6.52 -3.46 -12.90
C ALA A 62 6.61 -3.44 -11.38
N ARG A 63 6.06 -4.46 -10.74
CA ARG A 63 6.08 -4.54 -9.29
C ARG A 63 7.51 -4.71 -8.76
N GLU A 64 8.29 -5.55 -9.42
CA GLU A 64 9.67 -5.79 -9.01
C GLU A 64 10.53 -4.55 -9.20
N GLU A 65 10.35 -3.89 -10.33
CA GLU A 65 11.11 -2.68 -10.60
C GLU A 65 10.76 -1.57 -9.63
N LEU A 66 9.49 -1.43 -9.35
CA LEU A 66 9.07 -0.41 -8.39
C LEU A 66 9.64 -0.69 -7.01
N THR A 67 9.58 -1.93 -6.57
CA THR A 67 10.11 -2.28 -5.26
C THR A 67 11.60 -1.97 -5.18
N ALA A 68 12.35 -2.35 -6.20
CA ALA A 68 13.79 -2.12 -6.22
C ALA A 68 14.12 -0.63 -6.20
N ASP A 69 13.39 0.15 -6.99
CA ASP A 69 13.65 1.58 -7.04
C ASP A 69 13.27 2.27 -5.74
N LEU A 70 12.21 1.82 -5.10
CA LEU A 70 11.82 2.38 -3.81
C LEU A 70 12.85 2.06 -2.73
N MET A 71 13.35 0.82 -2.72
CA MET A 71 14.38 0.46 -1.76
C MET A 71 15.63 1.29 -1.97
N SER A 72 16.00 1.50 -3.21
CA SER A 72 17.17 2.30 -3.53
C SER A 72 16.98 3.75 -3.10
N ALA A 73 15.82 4.31 -3.39
CA ALA A 73 15.56 5.71 -3.08
C ALA A 73 15.51 5.96 -1.58
N MET A 74 15.06 4.99 -0.82
CA MET A 74 14.92 5.15 0.61
C MET A 74 16.13 4.63 1.38
N GLY A 75 17.04 3.97 0.72
CA GLY A 75 18.19 3.40 1.38
C GLY A 75 17.80 2.29 2.33
N ARG A 76 16.76 1.55 2.01
CA ARG A 76 16.27 0.48 2.85
C ARG A 76 16.29 -0.83 2.10
N ASN A 77 16.49 -1.89 2.83
CA ASN A 77 16.53 -3.22 2.22
C ASN A 77 15.19 -3.91 2.21
N GLU A 78 14.23 -3.38 2.95
CA GLU A 78 12.94 -4.04 3.05
C GLU A 78 11.81 -3.04 2.94
N ILE A 79 10.89 -3.32 2.05
CA ILE A 79 9.71 -2.53 1.84
C ILE A 79 8.57 -3.50 1.66
N ASP A 80 7.45 -3.23 2.30
CA ASP A 80 6.26 -4.04 2.13
C ASP A 80 5.35 -3.33 1.14
N LEU A 81 5.27 -3.86 -0.07
CA LEU A 81 4.47 -3.27 -1.12
C LEU A 81 3.16 -4.04 -1.26
N VAL A 82 2.07 -3.34 -1.06
CA VAL A 82 0.74 -3.93 -1.11
C VAL A 82 0.01 -3.41 -2.33
N ASP A 83 -0.54 -4.31 -3.14
CA ASP A 83 -1.37 -3.93 -4.27
C ASP A 83 -2.78 -3.74 -3.74
N LEU A 84 -3.24 -2.49 -3.71
CA LEU A 84 -4.52 -2.17 -3.11
C LEU A 84 -5.72 -2.68 -3.90
N ASP A 85 -5.52 -3.05 -5.16
CA ASP A 85 -6.59 -3.63 -5.94
C ASP A 85 -6.76 -5.12 -5.69
N ASP A 86 -5.73 -5.76 -5.17
CA ASP A 86 -5.73 -7.20 -5.04
C ASP A 86 -5.42 -7.66 -3.63
N ALA A 87 -5.48 -6.78 -2.67
CA ALA A 87 -5.15 -7.13 -1.29
C ALA A 87 -6.33 -7.80 -0.63
N GLU A 88 -6.04 -8.61 0.37
CA GLU A 88 -7.11 -9.11 1.22
C GLU A 88 -7.79 -7.93 1.89
N PRO A 89 -9.09 -8.00 2.09
CA PRO A 89 -9.81 -6.86 2.68
C PRO A 89 -9.25 -6.40 4.01
N SER A 90 -8.83 -7.31 4.86
CA SER A 90 -8.29 -6.91 6.15
C SER A 90 -6.97 -6.15 6.00
N VAL A 91 -6.14 -6.59 5.06
CA VAL A 91 -4.88 -5.92 4.79
C VAL A 91 -5.14 -4.55 4.20
N ALA A 92 -6.06 -4.46 3.25
CA ALA A 92 -6.39 -3.19 2.62
C ALA A 92 -6.95 -2.21 3.64
N ARG A 93 -7.83 -2.66 4.51
CA ARG A 93 -8.39 -1.79 5.54
C ARG A 93 -7.32 -1.27 6.47
N HIS A 94 -6.40 -2.13 6.85
CA HIS A 94 -5.29 -1.71 7.70
C HIS A 94 -4.43 -0.69 6.98
N ALA A 95 -4.14 -0.95 5.71
CA ALA A 95 -3.32 -0.04 4.92
C ALA A 95 -3.96 1.32 4.76
N LEU A 96 -5.28 1.36 4.69
CA LEU A 96 -5.98 2.62 4.43
C LEU A 96 -6.36 3.39 5.69
N SER A 97 -6.25 2.79 6.85
CA SER A 97 -6.78 3.43 8.07
C SER A 97 -6.00 4.68 8.45
N ASP A 98 -4.66 4.64 8.39
CA ASP A 98 -3.85 5.79 8.74
C ASP A 98 -2.99 6.21 7.57
N ALA A 99 -3.49 6.04 6.37
CA ALA A 99 -2.70 6.24 5.17
C ALA A 99 -2.43 7.70 4.88
N VAL A 100 -1.24 7.96 4.36
CA VAL A 100 -0.87 9.27 3.86
C VAL A 100 -0.71 9.13 2.35
N VAL A 101 -1.44 9.95 1.59
CA VAL A 101 -1.40 9.86 0.14
C VAL A 101 -0.06 10.34 -0.39
N LEU A 102 0.59 9.51 -1.17
CA LEU A 102 1.86 9.86 -1.80
C LEU A 102 1.68 10.26 -3.25
N LEU A 103 0.76 9.65 -3.95
CA LEU A 103 0.55 9.91 -5.36
C LEU A 103 -0.92 9.72 -5.68
N GLY A 104 -1.44 10.58 -6.53
CA GLY A 104 -2.81 10.46 -7.01
C GLY A 104 -3.77 11.38 -6.29
N ASP A 105 -5.03 11.30 -6.67
CA ASP A 105 -6.06 12.15 -6.12
C ASP A 105 -6.44 11.68 -4.72
N PRO A 106 -6.36 12.55 -3.71
CA PRO A 106 -6.76 12.15 -2.35
C PRO A 106 -8.17 11.61 -2.25
N ALA A 107 -9.06 11.99 -3.15
CA ALA A 107 -10.42 11.46 -3.15
C ALA A 107 -10.42 9.96 -3.37
N ARG A 108 -9.39 9.43 -4.03
CA ARG A 108 -9.27 8.01 -4.25
C ARG A 108 -9.13 7.23 -2.94
N LEU A 109 -8.53 7.86 -1.94
CA LEU A 109 -8.39 7.24 -0.64
C LEU A 109 -9.78 6.98 -0.04
N SER A 110 -10.66 7.94 -0.16
CA SER A 110 -12.01 7.80 0.34
C SER A 110 -12.75 6.68 -0.40
N ASP A 111 -12.59 6.64 -1.71
CA ASP A 111 -13.23 5.60 -2.52
C ASP A 111 -12.74 4.22 -2.12
N LEU A 112 -11.45 4.09 -1.91
CA LEU A 112 -10.88 2.81 -1.52
C LEU A 112 -11.33 2.40 -0.12
N ARG A 113 -11.41 3.37 0.78
CA ARG A 113 -11.90 3.09 2.12
C ARG A 113 -13.33 2.59 2.08
N ASP A 114 -14.16 3.19 1.24
CA ASP A 114 -15.53 2.74 1.10
C ASP A 114 -15.60 1.33 0.53
N ARG A 115 -14.76 1.05 -0.43
CA ARG A 115 -14.72 -0.26 -1.06
C ARG A 115 -14.38 -1.35 -0.07
N TYR A 116 -13.45 -1.08 0.85
CA TYR A 116 -13.00 -2.08 1.79
C TYR A 116 -13.59 -1.95 3.18
N ARG A 117 -14.40 -0.90 3.41
CA ARG A 117 -14.91 -0.66 4.71
C ARG A 117 -15.87 -1.68 5.14
N VAL A 118 -16.48 -2.23 4.32
CA VAL A 118 -17.30 -3.25 4.60
C VAL A 118 -18.11 -3.08 5.63
N ASP A 119 -18.61 -2.14 5.47
CA ASP A 119 -19.65 -2.25 5.99
C ASP A 119 -19.75 -2.74 7.24
N GLY A 120 -19.25 -2.25 8.01
CA GLY A 120 -19.45 -2.58 9.21
C GLY A 120 -18.90 -3.84 9.42
N ASN A 121 -18.71 -4.23 10.45
CA ASN A 121 -18.03 -5.35 10.74
C ASN A 121 -18.83 -6.57 10.67
N GLU A 122 -20.06 -6.49 11.04
CA GLU A 122 -20.89 -7.67 11.02
C GLU A 122 -21.19 -8.11 9.62
N SER A 123 -21.42 -7.15 8.75
CA SER A 123 -21.65 -7.48 7.36
C SER A 123 -20.47 -8.16 6.76
N GLU A 124 -19.29 -7.69 7.10
CA GLU A 124 -18.10 -8.29 6.57
C GLU A 124 -17.94 -9.70 7.07
N PHE A 125 -18.15 -9.89 8.35
CA PHE A 125 -18.04 -11.21 8.95
C PHE A 125 -19.01 -12.16 8.29
N GLN A 126 -20.23 -11.71 8.10
CA GLN A 126 -21.26 -12.50 7.47
C GLN A 126 -20.87 -12.87 6.05
N THR A 127 -20.36 -11.91 5.32
CA THR A 127 -19.95 -12.13 3.95
C THR A 127 -18.82 -13.16 3.88
N ARG A 128 -17.88 -13.08 4.77
CA ARG A 128 -16.78 -14.02 4.79
C ARG A 128 -17.26 -15.42 5.11
N LEU A 129 -18.18 -15.50 6.04
CA LEU A 129 -18.76 -16.77 6.41
C LEU A 129 -19.49 -17.38 5.24
N ASP A 130 -20.29 -16.57 4.55
CA ASP A 130 -21.02 -17.04 3.40
C ASP A 130 -20.12 -17.55 2.31
N ARG A 131 -19.03 -16.85 2.05
CA ARG A 131 -18.09 -17.29 1.05
C ARG A 131 -17.42 -18.60 1.43
N ALA A 132 -17.11 -18.75 2.70
CA ALA A 132 -16.50 -19.97 3.17
C ALA A 132 -17.47 -21.13 2.99
N LEU A 133 -18.73 -20.90 3.29
CA LEU A 133 -19.74 -21.93 3.13
C LEU A 133 -19.96 -22.28 1.67
N GLU A 134 -19.93 -21.28 0.81
CA GLU A 134 -20.06 -21.53 -0.62
C GLU A 134 -18.93 -22.38 -1.13
N ARG A 135 -17.73 -22.07 -0.71
CA ARG A 135 -16.58 -22.83 -1.15
C ARG A 135 -16.62 -24.24 -0.63
N ALA A 136 -17.09 -24.39 0.59
CA ALA A 136 -17.20 -25.73 1.17
C ALA A 136 -18.29 -26.52 0.48
N GLY A 137 -19.33 -25.85 0.04
CA GLY A 137 -20.45 -26.49 -0.58
C GLY A 137 -20.27 -26.80 -2.05
N SER A 138 -19.23 -26.21 -2.64
CA SER A 138 -18.97 -26.51 -4.02
C SER A 138 -17.75 -27.39 -4.13
#